data_1c311c58803f322c995a8a550fe323d8
#
_entry.id   1c311c58803f322c995a8a550fe323d8
#
_cell.length_a   1.000
_cell.length_b   1.000
_cell.length_c   1.000
_cell.angle_alpha   90.00
_cell.angle_beta   90.00
_cell.angle_gamma   90.00
#
_symmetry.space_group_name_H-M   'P 1'
#
loop_
_entity.id
_entity.type
_entity.pdbx_description
1 polymer ?
#
loop_
_entity_poly.entity_id
_entity_poly.type
_entity_poly.pdbx_seq_one_letter_code
_entity_poly.pdbx_strand_id
1 'polypeptide(L)'
;PIRSPCVAWPREILYDELRRFVGVLMPRADGVPLGVFAFHAELLKKQFPSWTRYDLTRLCLNLSEAVHTLHRYGVILGDLHPGNVMVSSDGSVHWIDADSFQVEDYPCSVGTERFRAPEFHGNYGDFLRTRSHDTYSLSVLLFMTLTFGLSPFARQGSEEEMQEAARKGVLPYPFASYKPPAGFYPPDTPGRYVWSYLPRKLRDALGHNLTCVQRRDLRPRVM
;
A
#
# COMPACT_ATOMS: atom_id res chain seq x y z
N PRO A 1 6.06 -24.02 -4.23
CA PRO A 1 6.44 -22.66 -4.65
C PRO A 1 5.19 -21.88 -5.07
N ILE A 2 5.02 -20.69 -4.54
CA ILE A 2 3.92 -19.79 -4.91
C ILE A 2 4.15 -19.36 -6.35
N ARG A 3 3.35 -19.85 -7.29
CA ARG A 3 3.35 -19.40 -8.68
C ARG A 3 2.21 -18.42 -8.88
N SER A 4 2.38 -17.21 -8.36
CA SER A 4 1.42 -16.12 -8.62
C SER A 4 1.95 -15.22 -9.73
N PRO A 5 1.18 -14.97 -10.80
CA PRO A 5 1.60 -14.07 -11.88
C PRO A 5 1.73 -12.62 -11.41
N CYS A 6 1.16 -12.28 -10.24
CA CYS A 6 1.20 -10.92 -9.70
C CYS A 6 2.45 -10.61 -8.86
N VAL A 7 3.45 -11.50 -8.82
CA VAL A 7 4.70 -11.30 -8.06
C VAL A 7 5.90 -11.76 -8.88
N ALA A 8 6.95 -10.95 -8.91
CA ALA A 8 8.27 -11.34 -9.38
C ALA A 8 8.98 -12.19 -8.30
N TRP A 9 8.55 -13.44 -8.16
CA TRP A 9 9.02 -14.33 -7.10
C TRP A 9 10.38 -14.93 -7.45
N PRO A 10 11.35 -15.00 -6.50
CA PRO A 10 12.61 -15.68 -6.68
C PRO A 10 12.42 -17.14 -7.12
N ARG A 11 13.11 -17.56 -8.16
CA ARG A 11 13.04 -18.91 -8.73
C ARG A 11 14.23 -19.78 -8.39
N GLU A 12 15.41 -19.16 -8.34
CA GLU A 12 16.67 -19.84 -8.13
C GLU A 12 17.60 -19.00 -7.26
N ILE A 13 18.43 -19.68 -6.47
CA ILE A 13 19.48 -19.07 -5.68
C ILE A 13 20.79 -19.17 -6.46
N LEU A 14 21.52 -18.08 -6.56
CA LEU A 14 22.79 -18.01 -7.26
C LEU A 14 23.94 -18.07 -6.26
N TYR A 15 24.95 -18.86 -6.59
CA TYR A 15 26.18 -19.03 -5.83
C TYR A 15 27.40 -18.73 -6.69
N ASP A 16 28.48 -18.21 -6.08
CA ASP A 16 29.77 -18.11 -6.73
C ASP A 16 30.49 -19.48 -6.81
N GLU A 17 31.69 -19.49 -7.41
CA GLU A 17 32.53 -20.70 -7.54
C GLU A 17 32.92 -21.31 -6.20
N LEU A 18 32.91 -20.52 -5.12
CA LEU A 18 33.19 -20.95 -3.74
C LEU A 18 31.92 -21.35 -2.98
N ARG A 19 30.78 -21.49 -3.66
CA ARG A 19 29.47 -21.78 -3.10
C ARG A 19 28.95 -20.75 -2.08
N ARG A 20 29.38 -19.49 -2.18
CA ARG A 20 28.82 -18.40 -1.37
C ARG A 20 27.64 -17.81 -2.09
N PHE A 21 26.59 -17.50 -1.33
CA PHE A 21 25.39 -16.82 -1.86
C PHE A 21 25.76 -15.48 -2.51
N VAL A 22 25.33 -15.25 -3.72
CA VAL A 22 25.57 -14.00 -4.48
C VAL A 22 24.28 -13.32 -4.95
N GLY A 23 23.14 -13.99 -4.89
CA GLY A 23 21.86 -13.39 -5.26
C GLY A 23 20.80 -14.41 -5.61
N VAL A 24 19.73 -13.93 -6.21
CA VAL A 24 18.60 -14.73 -6.67
C VAL A 24 18.26 -14.41 -8.13
N LEU A 25 17.78 -15.40 -8.85
CA LEU A 25 17.21 -15.25 -10.18
C LEU A 25 15.69 -15.12 -10.06
N MET A 26 15.12 -14.03 -10.59
CA MET A 26 13.68 -13.80 -10.58
C MET A 26 13.19 -13.33 -11.95
N PRO A 27 11.90 -13.50 -12.29
CA PRO A 27 11.33 -12.95 -13.51
C PRO A 27 11.41 -11.43 -13.48
N ARG A 28 11.70 -10.83 -14.62
CA ARG A 28 11.54 -9.40 -14.79
C ARG A 28 10.04 -9.07 -14.82
N ALA A 29 9.62 -8.12 -14.00
CA ALA A 29 8.28 -7.55 -14.08
C ALA A 29 8.26 -6.47 -15.17
N ASP A 30 7.34 -6.59 -16.11
CA ASP A 30 7.13 -5.58 -17.14
C ASP A 30 6.11 -4.54 -16.67
N GLY A 31 6.26 -3.30 -17.16
CA GLY A 31 5.34 -2.22 -16.84
C GLY A 31 6.06 -0.96 -16.35
N VAL A 32 5.30 -0.06 -15.76
CA VAL A 32 5.76 1.21 -15.20
C VAL A 32 5.51 1.21 -13.68
N PRO A 33 6.44 1.68 -12.85
CA PRO A 33 6.20 1.78 -11.41
C PRO A 33 4.95 2.64 -11.12
N LEU A 34 4.08 2.14 -10.26
CA LEU A 34 2.83 2.82 -9.90
C LEU A 34 3.06 4.27 -9.44
N GLY A 35 4.11 4.50 -8.66
CA GLY A 35 4.47 5.82 -8.15
C GLY A 35 4.84 6.85 -9.21
N VAL A 36 5.21 6.41 -10.43
CA VAL A 36 5.59 7.31 -11.52
C VAL A 36 4.38 8.03 -12.13
N PHE A 37 3.21 7.40 -12.14
CA PHE A 37 2.06 7.93 -12.87
C PHE A 37 0.78 8.11 -12.04
N ALA A 38 0.53 7.24 -11.05
CA ALA A 38 -0.80 7.14 -10.44
C ALA A 38 -1.17 8.34 -9.55
N PHE A 39 -0.18 9.09 -9.07
CA PHE A 39 -0.38 10.17 -8.12
C PHE A 39 -0.52 11.55 -8.76
N HIS A 40 -0.48 11.62 -10.08
CA HIS A 40 -0.65 12.88 -10.83
C HIS A 40 -1.48 12.62 -12.09
N ALA A 41 -2.61 13.31 -12.20
CA ALA A 41 -3.52 13.12 -13.33
C ALA A 41 -2.85 13.34 -14.71
N GLU A 42 -1.93 14.32 -14.79
CA GLU A 42 -1.18 14.61 -16.01
C GLU A 42 -0.18 13.50 -16.37
N LEU A 43 0.53 12.95 -15.37
CA LEU A 43 1.47 11.85 -15.57
C LEU A 43 0.72 10.57 -15.94
N LEU A 44 -0.42 10.31 -15.31
CA LEU A 44 -1.30 9.22 -15.71
C LEU A 44 -1.70 9.32 -17.17
N LYS A 45 -2.18 10.50 -17.58
CA LYS A 45 -2.63 10.73 -18.96
C LYS A 45 -1.50 10.66 -19.98
N LYS A 46 -0.30 11.06 -19.59
CA LYS A 46 0.92 10.94 -20.41
C LYS A 46 1.33 9.47 -20.59
N GLN A 47 1.29 8.68 -19.50
CA GLN A 47 1.72 7.27 -19.52
C GLN A 47 0.68 6.35 -20.15
N PHE A 48 -0.60 6.59 -19.85
CA PHE A 48 -1.73 5.80 -20.33
C PHE A 48 -2.83 6.71 -20.87
N PRO A 49 -2.68 7.25 -22.11
CA PRO A 49 -3.59 8.26 -22.66
C PRO A 49 -5.05 7.82 -22.78
N SER A 50 -5.30 6.52 -22.96
CA SER A 50 -6.63 5.94 -23.07
C SER A 50 -7.30 5.62 -21.74
N TRP A 51 -6.56 5.67 -20.63
CA TRP A 51 -7.10 5.31 -19.34
C TRP A 51 -8.10 6.34 -18.83
N THR A 52 -9.13 5.82 -18.21
CA THR A 52 -10.23 6.54 -17.60
C THR A 52 -10.27 6.26 -16.09
N ARG A 53 -11.24 6.82 -15.39
CA ARG A 53 -11.50 6.46 -13.98
C ARG A 53 -11.88 4.98 -13.80
N TYR A 54 -12.47 4.36 -14.81
CA TYR A 54 -12.77 2.95 -14.79
C TYR A 54 -11.47 2.11 -14.69
N ASP A 55 -10.46 2.47 -15.48
CA ASP A 55 -9.17 1.76 -15.48
C ASP A 55 -8.43 1.94 -14.16
N LEU A 56 -8.49 3.13 -13.54
CA LEU A 56 -7.98 3.35 -12.17
C LEU A 56 -8.71 2.49 -11.13
N THR A 57 -10.02 2.35 -11.26
CA THR A 57 -10.80 1.48 -10.36
C THR A 57 -10.42 0.02 -10.55
N ARG A 58 -10.25 -0.41 -11.79
CA ARG A 58 -9.75 -1.75 -12.13
C ARG A 58 -8.35 -1.99 -11.56
N LEU A 59 -7.46 -1.01 -11.67
CA LEU A 59 -6.13 -1.07 -11.05
C LEU A 59 -6.23 -1.28 -9.54
N CYS A 60 -7.09 -0.53 -8.85
CA CYS A 60 -7.33 -0.69 -7.42
C CYS A 60 -7.84 -2.09 -7.05
N LEU A 61 -8.72 -2.67 -7.87
CA LEU A 61 -9.18 -4.04 -7.70
C LEU A 61 -8.04 -5.04 -7.88
N ASN A 62 -7.24 -4.90 -8.95
CA ASN A 62 -6.10 -5.79 -9.22
C ASN A 62 -5.05 -5.73 -8.11
N LEU A 63 -4.76 -4.54 -7.55
CA LEU A 63 -3.91 -4.38 -6.37
C LEU A 63 -4.46 -5.14 -5.16
N SER A 64 -5.76 -5.00 -4.91
CA SER A 64 -6.42 -5.66 -3.77
C SER A 64 -6.44 -7.18 -3.91
N GLU A 65 -6.71 -7.69 -5.11
CA GLU A 65 -6.71 -9.13 -5.41
C GLU A 65 -5.32 -9.74 -5.29
N ALA A 66 -4.29 -9.03 -5.74
CA ALA A 66 -2.91 -9.47 -5.64
C ALA A 66 -2.48 -9.60 -4.17
N VAL A 67 -2.74 -8.61 -3.33
CA VAL A 67 -2.47 -8.65 -1.88
C VAL A 67 -3.27 -9.77 -1.22
N HIS A 68 -4.57 -9.90 -1.53
CA HIS A 68 -5.41 -10.95 -0.98
C HIS A 68 -4.89 -12.35 -1.35
N THR A 69 -4.42 -12.52 -2.59
CA THR A 69 -3.83 -13.79 -3.06
C THR A 69 -2.60 -14.15 -2.24
N LEU A 70 -1.70 -13.21 -2.00
CA LEU A 70 -0.49 -13.43 -1.18
C LEU A 70 -0.86 -13.78 0.27
N HIS A 71 -1.82 -13.07 0.85
CA HIS A 71 -2.34 -13.37 2.19
C HIS A 71 -2.92 -14.79 2.32
N ARG A 72 -3.52 -15.34 1.26
CA ARG A 72 -4.00 -16.74 1.26
C ARG A 72 -2.87 -17.74 1.34
N TYR A 73 -1.69 -17.41 0.84
CA TYR A 73 -0.47 -18.22 0.95
C TYR A 73 0.35 -17.94 2.22
N GLY A 74 -0.18 -17.12 3.14
CA GLY A 74 0.52 -16.79 4.39
C GLY A 74 1.65 -15.77 4.22
N VAL A 75 1.75 -15.12 3.06
CA VAL A 75 2.76 -14.08 2.78
C VAL A 75 2.22 -12.72 3.18
N ILE A 76 3.00 -11.95 3.92
CA ILE A 76 2.76 -10.54 4.25
C ILE A 76 3.77 -9.70 3.47
N LEU A 77 3.30 -8.72 2.70
CA LEU A 77 4.19 -7.89 1.88
C LEU A 77 5.08 -6.99 2.75
N GLY A 78 4.50 -6.43 3.82
CA GLY A 78 5.22 -5.64 4.80
C GLY A 78 5.61 -4.24 4.32
N ASP A 79 6.37 -4.10 3.25
CA ASP A 79 6.72 -2.80 2.63
C ASP A 79 5.88 -2.52 1.38
N LEU A 80 4.58 -2.41 1.60
CA LEU A 80 3.61 -2.15 0.55
C LEU A 80 3.58 -0.66 0.22
N HIS A 81 4.25 -0.28 -0.86
CA HIS A 81 4.32 1.09 -1.36
C HIS A 81 4.37 1.15 -2.90
N PRO A 82 4.09 2.31 -3.54
CA PRO A 82 3.93 2.40 -5.00
C PRO A 82 5.20 2.16 -5.80
N GLY A 83 6.38 2.21 -5.19
CA GLY A 83 7.65 1.87 -5.84
C GLY A 83 7.82 0.38 -6.07
N ASN A 84 7.18 -0.46 -5.25
CA ASN A 84 7.26 -1.92 -5.32
C ASN A 84 6.16 -2.55 -6.20
N VAL A 85 5.45 -1.75 -6.98
CA VAL A 85 4.40 -2.22 -7.90
C VAL A 85 4.69 -1.78 -9.32
N MET A 86 4.84 -2.73 -10.22
CA MET A 86 4.86 -2.49 -11.67
C MET A 86 3.46 -2.67 -12.24
N VAL A 87 3.06 -1.77 -13.14
CA VAL A 87 1.73 -1.77 -13.77
C VAL A 87 1.88 -1.80 -15.27
N SER A 88 1.25 -2.78 -15.90
CA SER A 88 1.21 -2.94 -17.36
C SER A 88 0.07 -2.13 -17.98
N SER A 89 0.11 -1.93 -19.29
CA SER A 89 -0.89 -1.12 -20.02
C SER A 89 -2.32 -1.65 -19.94
N ASP A 90 -2.48 -2.95 -19.68
CA ASP A 90 -3.78 -3.61 -19.49
C ASP A 90 -4.30 -3.51 -18.02
N GLY A 91 -3.53 -2.85 -17.14
CA GLY A 91 -3.84 -2.73 -15.71
C GLY A 91 -3.41 -3.91 -14.86
N SER A 92 -2.71 -4.90 -15.42
CA SER A 92 -2.09 -5.97 -14.64
C SER A 92 -1.05 -5.41 -13.68
N VAL A 93 -0.96 -5.99 -12.48
CA VAL A 93 -0.03 -5.57 -11.42
C VAL A 93 0.96 -6.66 -11.10
N HIS A 94 2.20 -6.26 -10.87
CA HIS A 94 3.28 -7.16 -10.48
C HIS A 94 4.02 -6.55 -9.28
N TRP A 95 3.95 -7.22 -8.15
CA TRP A 95 4.75 -6.88 -6.98
C TRP A 95 6.20 -7.29 -7.23
N ILE A 96 7.11 -6.37 -6.97
CA ILE A 96 8.56 -6.58 -7.02
C ILE A 96 9.14 -6.50 -5.61
N ASP A 97 10.43 -6.75 -5.47
CA ASP A 97 11.12 -6.74 -4.17
C ASP A 97 10.61 -7.81 -3.19
N ALA A 98 10.31 -9.01 -3.75
CA ALA A 98 9.71 -10.11 -2.99
C ALA A 98 10.65 -10.75 -1.94
N ASP A 99 11.95 -10.43 -1.95
CA ASP A 99 12.94 -10.81 -0.96
C ASP A 99 12.77 -10.06 0.38
N SER A 100 12.02 -8.97 0.39
CA SER A 100 11.64 -8.25 1.61
C SER A 100 10.36 -8.78 2.27
N PHE A 101 9.60 -9.66 1.63
CA PHE A 101 8.32 -10.14 2.15
C PHE A 101 8.49 -10.98 3.43
N GLN A 102 7.54 -10.82 4.35
CA GLN A 102 7.46 -11.70 5.52
C GLN A 102 6.82 -13.04 5.14
N VAL A 103 7.50 -14.12 5.42
CA VAL A 103 7.02 -15.50 5.24
C VAL A 103 7.25 -16.24 6.54
N GLU A 104 6.20 -16.86 7.09
CA GLU A 104 6.26 -17.56 8.38
C GLU A 104 6.85 -16.67 9.48
N ASP A 105 7.94 -17.10 10.14
CA ASP A 105 8.64 -16.38 11.22
C ASP A 105 9.80 -15.49 10.72
N TYR A 106 9.96 -15.34 9.40
CA TYR A 106 10.94 -14.42 8.80
C TYR A 106 10.29 -13.06 8.57
N PRO A 107 10.63 -12.03 9.41
CA PRO A 107 9.98 -10.73 9.33
C PRO A 107 10.40 -9.95 8.09
N CYS A 108 9.51 -9.06 7.62
CA CYS A 108 9.91 -8.00 6.71
C CYS A 108 10.71 -6.95 7.49
N SER A 109 11.99 -6.80 7.18
CA SER A 109 12.92 -5.93 7.91
C SER A 109 12.91 -4.46 7.43
N VAL A 110 12.10 -4.13 6.44
CA VAL A 110 12.01 -2.80 5.82
C VAL A 110 10.60 -2.23 5.91
N GLY A 111 10.44 -0.95 5.59
CA GLY A 111 9.14 -0.30 5.55
C GLY A 111 9.24 1.17 5.19
N THR A 112 8.27 1.63 4.42
CA THR A 112 8.15 3.01 3.96
C THR A 112 7.23 3.79 4.89
N GLU A 113 7.74 4.79 5.59
CA GLU A 113 7.05 5.50 6.67
C GLU A 113 5.64 6.00 6.28
N ARG A 114 5.49 6.57 5.10
CA ARG A 114 4.22 7.11 4.61
C ARG A 114 3.10 6.07 4.48
N PHE A 115 3.45 4.80 4.30
CA PHE A 115 2.53 3.67 4.13
C PHE A 115 2.45 2.78 5.36
N ARG A 116 3.31 3.02 6.33
CA ARG A 116 3.42 2.24 7.55
C ARG A 116 2.23 2.47 8.47
N ALA A 117 1.69 1.39 9.03
CA ALA A 117 0.67 1.49 10.07
C ALA A 117 1.23 2.19 11.32
N PRO A 118 0.48 3.12 11.93
CA PRO A 118 0.99 4.03 12.96
C PRO A 118 1.39 3.35 14.26
N GLU A 119 0.87 2.17 14.55
CA GLU A 119 1.23 1.37 15.73
C GLU A 119 2.61 0.71 15.63
N PHE A 120 3.23 0.77 14.47
CA PHE A 120 4.51 0.15 14.25
C PHE A 120 5.66 1.06 14.67
N HIS A 121 6.36 0.72 15.76
CA HIS A 121 7.46 1.50 16.34
C HIS A 121 8.74 0.64 16.44
N GLY A 122 9.88 1.26 16.29
CA GLY A 122 11.19 0.61 16.44
C GLY A 122 11.70 -0.08 15.18
N ASN A 123 12.50 -1.12 15.35
CA ASN A 123 13.13 -1.84 14.25
C ASN A 123 12.14 -2.83 13.61
N TYR A 124 12.00 -2.77 12.29
CA TYR A 124 11.06 -3.62 11.56
C TYR A 124 11.35 -5.12 11.67
N GLY A 125 12.61 -5.51 11.84
CA GLY A 125 13.02 -6.90 11.97
C GLY A 125 12.64 -7.56 13.30
N ASP A 126 12.24 -6.78 14.31
CA ASP A 126 11.93 -7.29 15.65
C ASP A 126 10.49 -7.78 15.80
N PHE A 127 9.66 -7.57 14.81
CA PHE A 127 8.22 -7.85 14.88
C PHE A 127 7.71 -8.63 13.66
N LEU A 128 6.75 -9.49 13.89
CA LEU A 128 5.97 -10.10 12.83
C LEU A 128 4.73 -9.24 12.56
N ARG A 129 4.57 -8.84 11.31
CA ARG A 129 3.39 -8.11 10.84
C ARG A 129 2.22 -9.07 10.65
N THR A 130 1.03 -8.50 10.61
CA THR A 130 -0.20 -9.22 10.32
C THR A 130 -0.81 -8.70 9.01
N ARG A 131 -1.79 -9.41 8.49
CA ARG A 131 -2.56 -8.96 7.31
C ARG A 131 -3.17 -7.57 7.50
N SER A 132 -3.48 -7.19 8.74
CA SER A 132 -4.04 -5.87 9.04
C SER A 132 -3.07 -4.73 8.75
N HIS A 133 -1.76 -4.94 8.90
CA HIS A 133 -0.74 -3.94 8.55
C HIS A 133 -0.68 -3.72 7.04
N ASP A 134 -0.67 -4.81 6.26
CA ASP A 134 -0.77 -4.71 4.79
C ASP A 134 -2.09 -4.07 4.34
N THR A 135 -3.20 -4.41 4.99
CA THR A 135 -4.52 -3.82 4.68
C THR A 135 -4.54 -2.32 4.93
N TYR A 136 -3.86 -1.84 5.98
CA TYR A 136 -3.68 -0.41 6.20
C TYR A 136 -2.86 0.22 5.08
N SER A 137 -1.68 -0.30 4.79
CA SER A 137 -0.78 0.20 3.75
C SER A 137 -1.47 0.20 2.37
N LEU A 138 -2.21 -0.87 2.06
CA LEU A 138 -3.04 -0.96 0.86
C LEU A 138 -4.12 0.13 0.85
N SER A 139 -4.80 0.38 1.96
CA SER A 139 -5.84 1.41 2.03
C SER A 139 -5.28 2.81 1.81
N VAL A 140 -4.08 3.11 2.31
CA VAL A 140 -3.36 4.35 1.99
C VAL A 140 -3.07 4.42 0.49
N LEU A 141 -2.52 3.34 -0.09
CA LEU A 141 -2.17 3.28 -1.50
C LEU A 141 -3.40 3.46 -2.41
N LEU A 142 -4.50 2.76 -2.11
CA LEU A 142 -5.75 2.87 -2.88
C LEU A 142 -6.34 4.29 -2.78
N PHE A 143 -6.37 4.87 -1.58
CA PHE A 143 -6.84 6.24 -1.39
C PHE A 143 -6.01 7.21 -2.25
N MET A 144 -4.68 7.12 -2.18
CA MET A 144 -3.79 7.99 -2.96
C MET A 144 -3.94 7.78 -4.46
N THR A 145 -4.11 6.55 -4.92
CA THR A 145 -4.35 6.24 -6.35
C THR A 145 -5.66 6.88 -6.84
N LEU A 146 -6.73 6.74 -6.08
CA LEU A 146 -8.04 7.29 -6.44
C LEU A 146 -8.10 8.81 -6.38
N THR A 147 -7.28 9.45 -5.54
CA THR A 147 -7.27 10.90 -5.30
C THR A 147 -6.08 11.63 -5.93
N PHE A 148 -5.33 10.95 -6.82
CA PHE A 148 -4.13 11.49 -7.47
C PHE A 148 -3.08 12.00 -6.49
N GLY A 149 -2.71 11.15 -5.52
CA GLY A 149 -1.60 11.38 -4.60
C GLY A 149 -1.94 12.10 -3.30
N LEU A 150 -3.21 12.46 -3.08
CA LEU A 150 -3.62 13.04 -1.80
C LEU A 150 -3.48 12.01 -0.68
N SER A 151 -2.75 12.36 0.38
CA SER A 151 -2.69 11.52 1.57
C SER A 151 -4.06 11.44 2.25
N PRO A 152 -4.48 10.27 2.76
CA PRO A 152 -5.74 10.16 3.49
C PRO A 152 -5.79 11.04 4.75
N PHE A 153 -4.63 11.37 5.33
CA PHE A 153 -4.51 12.23 6.51
C PHE A 153 -4.18 13.68 6.18
N ALA A 154 -4.06 14.02 4.89
CA ALA A 154 -3.84 15.41 4.47
C ALA A 154 -5.00 16.27 4.92
N ARG A 155 -4.68 17.37 5.62
CA ARG A 155 -5.62 18.34 6.16
C ARG A 155 -5.07 19.75 5.99
N GLN A 156 -5.91 20.75 6.21
CA GLN A 156 -5.46 22.12 6.40
C GLN A 156 -4.68 22.19 7.72
N GLY A 157 -3.48 22.76 7.69
CA GLY A 157 -2.59 22.84 8.85
C GLY A 157 -1.14 22.49 8.51
N SER A 158 -0.32 22.25 9.53
CA SER A 158 1.11 21.93 9.37
C SER A 158 1.33 20.45 9.04
N GLU A 159 2.56 20.13 8.60
CA GLU A 159 3.00 18.75 8.36
C GLU A 159 2.97 17.91 9.65
N GLU A 160 3.36 18.52 10.79
CA GLU A 160 3.34 17.86 12.11
C GLU A 160 1.93 17.46 12.52
N GLU A 161 0.95 18.34 12.27
CA GLU A 161 -0.46 18.07 12.56
C GLU A 161 -1.02 16.95 11.68
N MET A 162 -0.57 16.85 10.43
CA MET A 162 -0.94 15.75 9.54
C MET A 162 -0.35 14.42 10.02
N GLN A 163 0.92 14.40 10.43
CA GLN A 163 1.56 13.21 10.99
C GLN A 163 0.91 12.77 12.29
N GLU A 164 0.51 13.71 13.14
CA GLU A 164 -0.21 13.41 14.37
C GLU A 164 -1.61 12.85 14.10
N ALA A 165 -2.32 13.40 13.10
CA ALA A 165 -3.59 12.86 12.64
C ALA A 165 -3.45 11.41 12.14
N ALA A 166 -2.38 11.10 11.39
CA ALA A 166 -2.07 9.75 10.94
C ALA A 166 -1.81 8.81 12.12
N ARG A 167 -0.98 9.22 13.09
CA ARG A 167 -0.71 8.43 14.31
C ARG A 167 -1.97 8.12 15.12
N LYS A 168 -2.88 9.06 15.20
CA LYS A 168 -4.16 8.91 15.93
C LYS A 168 -5.27 8.23 15.10
N GLY A 169 -5.04 7.98 13.82
CA GLY A 169 -6.07 7.47 12.90
C GLY A 169 -7.23 8.43 12.72
N VAL A 170 -6.97 9.74 12.72
CA VAL A 170 -8.01 10.77 12.59
C VAL A 170 -8.07 11.25 11.15
N LEU A 171 -9.14 10.90 10.44
CA LEU A 171 -9.35 11.32 9.04
C LEU A 171 -10.12 12.63 8.97
N PRO A 172 -9.81 13.51 7.99
CA PRO A 172 -10.60 14.70 7.72
C PRO A 172 -11.86 14.42 6.88
N TYR A 173 -12.17 13.16 6.60
CA TYR A 173 -13.27 12.72 5.74
C TYR A 173 -14.32 11.93 6.54
N PRO A 174 -15.63 12.21 6.36
CA PRO A 174 -16.68 11.43 7.01
C PRO A 174 -16.91 10.08 6.31
N PHE A 175 -17.20 9.04 7.10
CA PHE A 175 -17.62 7.73 6.61
C PHE A 175 -18.45 6.99 7.65
N ALA A 176 -19.37 6.13 7.26
CA ALA A 176 -20.30 5.45 8.15
C ALA A 176 -20.91 6.40 9.21
N SER A 177 -20.68 6.11 10.48
CA SER A 177 -21.04 6.99 11.61
C SER A 177 -19.92 7.92 12.06
N TYR A 178 -18.72 7.80 11.47
CA TYR A 178 -17.57 8.65 11.80
C TYR A 178 -17.75 10.06 11.26
N LYS A 179 -17.52 11.04 12.12
CA LYS A 179 -17.44 12.46 11.77
C LYS A 179 -16.08 12.99 12.17
N PRO A 180 -15.38 13.70 11.28
CA PRO A 180 -14.12 14.36 11.63
C PRO A 180 -14.32 15.31 12.82
N PRO A 181 -13.33 15.45 13.72
CA PRO A 181 -13.35 16.46 14.76
C PRO A 181 -13.48 17.87 14.18
N ALA A 182 -14.03 18.80 14.98
CA ALA A 182 -14.11 20.20 14.59
C ALA A 182 -12.71 20.75 14.23
N GLY A 183 -12.60 21.50 13.14
CA GLY A 183 -11.33 22.02 12.65
C GLY A 183 -10.52 21.05 11.77
N PHE A 184 -10.96 19.80 11.62
CA PHE A 184 -10.33 18.84 10.71
C PHE A 184 -10.99 18.89 9.34
N TYR A 185 -10.43 19.69 8.45
CA TYR A 185 -10.92 19.84 7.08
C TYR A 185 -9.93 19.28 6.07
N PRO A 186 -10.39 18.60 5.00
CA PRO A 186 -9.52 18.21 3.90
C PRO A 186 -8.81 19.44 3.29
N PRO A 187 -7.62 19.26 2.70
CA PRO A 187 -6.94 20.35 2.02
C PRO A 187 -7.79 20.87 0.84
N ASP A 188 -7.63 22.15 0.50
CA ASP A 188 -8.37 22.76 -0.60
C ASP A 188 -7.75 22.41 -1.95
N THR A 189 -7.90 21.14 -2.32
CA THR A 189 -7.39 20.56 -3.58
C THR A 189 -8.51 19.81 -4.29
N PRO A 190 -8.43 19.65 -5.63
CA PRO A 190 -9.43 18.89 -6.38
C PRO A 190 -9.64 17.46 -5.87
N GLY A 191 -8.60 16.81 -5.33
CA GLY A 191 -8.66 15.45 -4.80
C GLY A 191 -9.65 15.27 -3.64
N ARG A 192 -9.92 16.33 -2.86
CA ARG A 192 -10.87 16.27 -1.74
C ARG A 192 -12.29 15.88 -2.17
N TYR A 193 -12.69 16.29 -3.37
CA TYR A 193 -14.03 16.02 -3.87
C TYR A 193 -14.22 14.57 -4.28
N VAL A 194 -13.13 13.87 -4.62
CA VAL A 194 -13.19 12.46 -5.03
C VAL A 194 -13.82 11.60 -3.95
N TRP A 195 -13.52 11.88 -2.67
CA TRP A 195 -14.09 11.15 -1.55
C TRP A 195 -15.61 11.08 -1.57
N SER A 196 -16.29 12.20 -1.82
CA SER A 196 -17.75 12.26 -1.86
C SER A 196 -18.37 11.50 -3.02
N TYR A 197 -17.61 11.29 -4.09
CA TYR A 197 -18.05 10.52 -5.27
C TYR A 197 -17.76 9.01 -5.16
N LEU A 198 -16.95 8.59 -4.20
CA LEU A 198 -16.72 7.16 -3.98
C LEU A 198 -17.99 6.47 -3.46
N PRO A 199 -18.27 5.23 -3.87
CA PRO A 199 -19.36 4.45 -3.33
C PRO A 199 -19.28 4.36 -1.80
N ARG A 200 -20.42 4.43 -1.12
CA ARG A 200 -20.49 4.39 0.35
C ARG A 200 -19.70 3.22 0.94
N LYS A 201 -19.90 2.00 0.41
CA LYS A 201 -19.19 0.80 0.90
C LYS A 201 -17.66 0.93 0.82
N LEU A 202 -17.15 1.57 -0.24
CA LEU A 202 -15.71 1.79 -0.40
C LEU A 202 -15.19 2.82 0.60
N ARG A 203 -15.92 3.93 0.79
CA ARG A 203 -15.57 4.94 1.82
C ARG A 203 -15.54 4.33 3.23
N ASP A 204 -16.56 3.53 3.54
CA ASP A 204 -16.69 2.89 4.85
C ASP A 204 -15.53 1.90 5.09
N ALA A 205 -15.17 1.09 4.08
CA ALA A 205 -14.05 0.15 4.16
C ALA A 205 -12.70 0.87 4.31
N LEU A 206 -12.41 1.86 3.46
CA LEU A 206 -11.17 2.64 3.55
C LEU A 206 -11.08 3.39 4.88
N GLY A 207 -12.15 4.08 5.27
CA GLY A 207 -12.19 4.83 6.52
C GLY A 207 -11.99 3.94 7.74
N HIS A 208 -12.63 2.78 7.78
CA HIS A 208 -12.47 1.80 8.86
C HIS A 208 -11.02 1.30 8.96
N ASN A 209 -10.41 0.90 7.84
CA ASN A 209 -9.05 0.39 7.83
C ASN A 209 -8.02 1.46 8.26
N LEU A 210 -8.24 2.72 7.87
CA LEU A 210 -7.33 3.83 8.17
C LEU A 210 -7.45 4.33 9.62
N THR A 211 -8.61 4.16 10.27
CA THR A 211 -8.85 4.68 11.63
C THR A 211 -8.71 3.64 12.74
N CYS A 212 -8.69 2.34 12.41
CA CYS A 212 -8.62 1.25 13.40
C CYS A 212 -7.18 1.03 13.95
N VAL A 213 -6.54 2.09 14.44
CA VAL A 213 -5.17 2.04 14.97
C VAL A 213 -5.02 1.07 16.15
N GLN A 214 -6.02 0.93 17.01
CA GLN A 214 -5.93 0.18 18.27
C GLN A 214 -6.18 -1.34 18.16
N ARG A 215 -6.39 -1.88 16.96
CA ARG A 215 -6.78 -3.29 16.76
C ARG A 215 -5.74 -4.14 16.02
N ARG A 216 -4.59 -3.57 15.73
CA ARG A 216 -3.52 -4.27 15.01
C ARG A 216 -2.44 -4.70 16.00
N ASP A 217 -2.49 -5.96 16.40
CA ASP A 217 -1.50 -6.52 17.31
C ASP A 217 -0.17 -6.75 16.58
N LEU A 218 0.88 -6.14 17.09
CA LEU A 218 2.25 -6.49 16.74
C LEU A 218 2.63 -7.76 17.50
N ARG A 219 3.07 -8.78 16.80
CA ARG A 219 3.58 -10.00 17.43
C ARG A 219 5.09 -9.89 17.53
N PRO A 220 5.68 -9.92 18.75
CA PRO A 220 7.11 -9.98 18.90
C PRO A 220 7.64 -11.26 18.23
N ARG A 221 8.83 -11.15 17.63
CA ARG A 221 9.53 -12.32 17.10
C ARG A 221 9.94 -13.19 18.30
N VAL A 222 9.47 -14.42 18.33
CA VAL A 222 9.96 -15.42 19.27
C VAL A 222 11.32 -15.89 18.73
N MET A 223 12.40 -15.57 19.45
CA MET A 223 13.75 -16.05 19.13
C MET A 223 13.91 -17.50 19.55
#